data_7c16683fb880e159682a5a52ac506433
#
_entry.id   7c16683fb880e159682a5a52ac506433
#
_cell.length_a   1.000
_cell.length_b   1.000
_cell.length_c   1.000
_cell.angle_alpha   90.00
_cell.angle_beta   90.00
_cell.angle_gamma   90.00
#
_symmetry.space_group_name_H-M   'P 1'
#
loop_
_entity.id
_entity.type
_entity.pdbx_description
1 polymer ?
#
loop_
_entity_poly.entity_id
_entity_poly.type
_entity_poly.pdbx_seq_one_letter_code
_entity_poly.pdbx_strand_id
1 'polypeptide(L)'
;MGTAIFMVLMVSGYWYTSRDLNSRFKIRRSSGWDVYFLVALYGCIFVLQGVFATGLVWLLLLCISGIANAVQMIPGVHLKWQVEFMNWSFLGIQAPVVVMLAFAILLCLYRSNWAGSARLNVSGRKDLYQRLSRSNGVEQLLFQCMEEGELAWITLKSRRIYIGMVHASTFEYESTKNIVLIPMLSGYRDSKTLKLAVEHNYSKWYAEHNITLDSSPKDAMSFRKVIMVDQIESLSLFDPASATALSMGHPQEVEKSQGTENGDSPDAESRDTPD
;
A
#
# COMPACT_ATOMS: atom_id res chain seq x y z
N MET A 1 0.04 36.94 -16.44
CA MET A 1 -1.14 36.10 -16.58
C MET A 1 -0.81 34.62 -16.54
N GLY A 2 0.08 34.08 -17.38
CA GLY A 2 0.47 32.66 -17.38
C GLY A 2 0.99 32.14 -16.03
N THR A 3 1.76 32.96 -15.31
CA THR A 3 2.32 32.60 -14.01
C THR A 3 1.25 32.29 -12.96
N ALA A 4 0.17 33.11 -12.92
CA ALA A 4 -0.94 32.90 -11.97
C ALA A 4 -1.70 31.60 -12.28
N ILE A 5 -1.96 31.32 -13.55
CA ILE A 5 -2.60 30.07 -13.98
C ILE A 5 -1.73 28.87 -13.59
N PHE A 6 -0.41 28.95 -13.85
CA PHE A 6 0.54 27.89 -13.50
C PHE A 6 0.60 27.66 -11.98
N MET A 7 0.64 28.73 -11.17
CA MET A 7 0.63 28.61 -9.71
C MET A 7 -0.64 27.92 -9.20
N VAL A 8 -1.82 28.37 -9.67
CA VAL A 8 -3.09 27.74 -9.26
C VAL A 8 -3.16 26.29 -9.70
N LEU A 9 -2.68 25.97 -10.91
CA LEU A 9 -2.62 24.60 -11.43
C LEU A 9 -1.77 23.70 -10.53
N MET A 10 -0.56 24.13 -10.20
CA MET A 10 0.34 23.32 -9.36
C MET A 10 -0.15 23.20 -7.92
N VAL A 11 -0.65 24.28 -7.32
CA VAL A 11 -1.15 24.26 -5.95
C VAL A 11 -2.42 23.42 -5.83
N SER A 12 -3.39 23.58 -6.74
CA SER A 12 -4.64 22.81 -6.72
C SER A 12 -4.39 21.32 -6.96
N GLY A 13 -3.52 20.99 -7.93
CA GLY A 13 -3.13 19.61 -8.19
C GLY A 13 -2.46 18.96 -6.98
N TYR A 14 -1.49 19.63 -6.37
CA TYR A 14 -0.81 19.13 -5.17
C TYR A 14 -1.76 18.99 -3.98
N TRP A 15 -2.61 19.99 -3.75
CA TRP A 15 -3.59 19.95 -2.66
C TRP A 15 -4.55 18.78 -2.75
N TYR A 16 -5.08 18.53 -3.94
CA TYR A 16 -5.95 17.39 -4.17
C TYR A 16 -5.21 16.06 -4.01
N THR A 17 -4.08 15.89 -4.69
CA THR A 17 -3.32 14.65 -4.68
C THR A 17 -2.76 14.30 -3.30
N SER A 18 -2.50 15.29 -2.45
CA SER A 18 -2.07 15.07 -1.06
C SER A 18 -3.21 14.59 -0.15
N ARG A 19 -4.47 14.87 -0.50
CA ARG A 19 -5.65 14.47 0.27
C ARG A 19 -6.34 13.23 -0.25
N ASP A 20 -6.34 13.01 -1.57
CA ASP A 20 -6.91 11.81 -2.17
C ASP A 20 -6.02 10.60 -1.87
N LEU A 21 -6.60 9.55 -1.27
CA LEU A 21 -5.87 8.35 -0.86
C LEU A 21 -5.20 7.65 -2.05
N ASN A 22 -5.92 7.48 -3.15
CA ASN A 22 -5.41 6.77 -4.33
C ASN A 22 -4.22 7.52 -4.98
N SER A 23 -4.35 8.83 -5.14
CA SER A 23 -3.28 9.69 -5.68
C SER A 23 -2.09 9.76 -4.75
N ARG A 24 -2.32 9.81 -3.44
CA ARG A 24 -1.29 9.82 -2.40
C ARG A 24 -0.44 8.55 -2.43
N PHE A 25 -1.04 7.37 -2.63
CA PHE A 25 -0.31 6.13 -2.81
C PHE A 25 0.53 6.13 -4.08
N LYS A 26 -0.02 6.61 -5.19
CA LYS A 26 0.72 6.75 -6.44
C LYS A 26 1.93 7.66 -6.27
N ILE A 27 1.76 8.84 -5.66
CA ILE A 27 2.84 9.79 -5.40
C ILE A 27 3.95 9.17 -4.57
N ARG A 28 3.61 8.41 -3.53
CA ARG A 28 4.61 7.83 -2.63
C ARG A 28 5.39 6.66 -3.23
N ARG A 29 4.78 5.96 -4.18
CA ARG A 29 5.42 4.88 -4.94
C ARG A 29 6.17 5.37 -6.18
N SER A 30 5.78 6.54 -6.70
CA SER A 30 6.45 7.17 -7.83
C SER A 30 7.67 7.94 -7.35
N SER A 31 8.74 7.91 -8.12
CA SER A 31 9.94 8.69 -7.87
C SER A 31 10.21 9.63 -9.03
N GLY A 32 10.80 10.80 -8.72
CA GLY A 32 11.22 11.75 -9.75
C GLY A 32 10.08 12.48 -10.45
N TRP A 33 10.10 12.52 -11.77
CA TRP A 33 9.22 13.34 -12.61
C TRP A 33 7.76 12.91 -12.61
N ASP A 34 7.47 11.63 -12.35
CA ASP A 34 6.09 11.08 -12.35
C ASP A 34 5.17 11.80 -11.36
N VAL A 35 5.71 12.22 -10.22
CA VAL A 35 4.98 12.98 -9.21
C VAL A 35 4.52 14.32 -9.76
N TYR A 36 5.42 15.04 -10.46
CA TYR A 36 5.10 16.33 -11.05
C TYR A 36 4.06 16.20 -12.15
N PHE A 37 4.16 15.19 -13.00
CA PHE A 37 3.15 14.92 -14.04
C PHE A 37 1.78 14.61 -13.44
N LEU A 38 1.72 13.82 -12.36
CA LEU A 38 0.46 13.51 -11.69
C LEU A 38 -0.17 14.76 -11.07
N VAL A 39 0.62 15.60 -10.40
CA VAL A 39 0.15 16.87 -9.83
C VAL A 39 -0.32 17.81 -10.93
N ALA A 40 0.45 17.98 -12.01
CA ALA A 40 0.10 18.81 -13.14
C ALA A 40 -1.20 18.33 -13.82
N LEU A 41 -1.37 17.01 -14.00
CA LEU A 41 -2.57 16.43 -14.60
C LEU A 41 -3.83 16.80 -13.82
N TYR A 42 -3.83 16.60 -12.51
CA TYR A 42 -4.98 16.97 -11.67
C TYR A 42 -5.21 18.48 -11.64
N GLY A 43 -4.13 19.28 -11.61
CA GLY A 43 -4.22 20.74 -11.73
C GLY A 43 -4.88 21.18 -13.03
N CYS A 44 -4.48 20.58 -14.17
CA CYS A 44 -5.10 20.85 -15.47
C CYS A 44 -6.60 20.50 -15.46
N ILE A 45 -6.98 19.36 -14.85
CA ILE A 45 -8.38 18.96 -14.73
C ILE A 45 -9.19 20.02 -13.97
N PHE A 46 -8.67 20.56 -12.85
CA PHE A 46 -9.37 21.58 -12.08
C PHE A 46 -9.47 22.90 -12.83
N VAL A 47 -8.40 23.32 -13.53
CA VAL A 47 -8.43 24.54 -14.36
C VAL A 47 -9.44 24.38 -15.51
N LEU A 48 -9.46 23.26 -16.20
CA LEU A 48 -10.45 22.98 -17.25
C LEU A 48 -11.89 22.98 -16.72
N GLN A 49 -12.12 22.39 -15.54
CA GLN A 49 -13.42 22.45 -14.87
C GLN A 49 -13.80 23.88 -14.49
N GLY A 50 -12.82 24.68 -14.05
CA GLY A 50 -13.01 26.12 -13.80
C GLY A 50 -13.40 26.90 -15.04
N VAL A 51 -12.76 26.65 -16.18
CA VAL A 51 -13.14 27.23 -17.48
C VAL A 51 -14.58 26.87 -17.83
N PHE A 52 -14.93 25.59 -17.72
CA PHE A 52 -16.27 25.12 -18.04
C PHE A 52 -17.33 25.72 -17.12
N ALA A 53 -17.07 25.77 -15.81
CA ALA A 53 -17.97 26.38 -14.83
C ALA A 53 -18.17 27.88 -15.10
N THR A 54 -17.08 28.60 -15.39
CA THR A 54 -17.14 30.04 -15.73
C THR A 54 -17.93 30.26 -17.01
N GLY A 55 -17.73 29.44 -18.04
CA GLY A 55 -18.47 29.48 -19.30
C GLY A 55 -19.97 29.25 -19.10
N LEU A 56 -20.35 28.29 -18.25
CA LEU A 56 -21.75 28.03 -17.91
C LEU A 56 -22.40 29.22 -17.17
N VAL A 57 -21.72 29.77 -16.17
CA VAL A 57 -22.21 30.95 -15.44
C VAL A 57 -22.35 32.14 -16.38
N TRP A 58 -21.36 32.34 -17.27
CA TRP A 58 -21.40 33.43 -18.26
C TRP A 58 -22.59 33.28 -19.22
N LEU A 59 -22.81 32.07 -19.74
CA LEU A 59 -23.94 31.77 -20.64
C LEU A 59 -25.28 32.02 -19.94
N LEU A 60 -25.41 31.60 -18.68
CA LEU A 60 -26.62 31.81 -17.89
C LEU A 60 -26.89 33.30 -17.64
N LEU A 61 -25.86 34.06 -17.32
CA LEU A 61 -25.97 35.53 -17.16
C LEU A 61 -26.30 36.23 -18.48
N LEU A 62 -25.79 35.76 -19.62
CA LEU A 62 -26.18 36.27 -20.95
C LEU A 62 -27.66 35.99 -21.24
N CYS A 63 -28.16 34.80 -20.92
CA CYS A 63 -29.57 34.48 -21.09
C CYS A 63 -30.46 35.35 -20.21
N ILE A 64 -30.12 35.51 -18.94
CA ILE A 64 -30.88 36.41 -18.01
C ILE A 64 -30.89 37.85 -18.51
N SER A 65 -29.73 38.37 -18.91
CA SER A 65 -29.61 39.74 -19.46
C SER A 65 -30.41 39.91 -20.76
N GLY A 66 -30.39 38.88 -21.64
CA GLY A 66 -31.18 38.87 -22.88
C GLY A 66 -32.68 38.93 -22.60
N ILE A 67 -33.16 38.11 -21.66
CA ILE A 67 -34.56 38.11 -21.25
C ILE A 67 -34.95 39.45 -20.60
N ALA A 68 -34.13 39.96 -19.70
CA ALA A 68 -34.40 41.24 -19.03
C ALA A 68 -34.47 42.42 -20.02
N ASN A 69 -33.59 42.43 -21.04
CA ASN A 69 -33.63 43.46 -22.08
C ASN A 69 -34.81 43.27 -23.02
N ALA A 70 -35.23 42.02 -23.35
CA ALA A 70 -36.39 41.72 -24.20
C ALA A 70 -37.70 42.10 -23.53
N VAL A 71 -37.83 41.91 -22.22
CA VAL A 71 -39.04 42.23 -21.44
C VAL A 71 -39.09 43.71 -21.05
N GLN A 72 -38.06 44.52 -21.39
CA GLN A 72 -37.94 45.94 -21.03
C GLN A 72 -38.28 46.20 -19.53
N MET A 73 -37.77 45.37 -18.66
CA MET A 73 -38.01 45.46 -17.20
C MET A 73 -37.63 46.87 -16.62
N ILE A 74 -36.68 47.54 -17.25
CA ILE A 74 -36.27 48.90 -16.90
C ILE A 74 -36.28 49.76 -18.16
N PRO A 75 -37.27 50.63 -18.34
CA PRO A 75 -37.37 51.50 -19.55
C PRO A 75 -36.14 52.40 -19.68
N GLY A 76 -35.51 52.36 -20.86
CA GLY A 76 -34.37 53.23 -21.20
C GLY A 76 -33.00 52.78 -20.69
N VAL A 77 -32.90 51.65 -20.00
CA VAL A 77 -31.62 51.11 -19.52
C VAL A 77 -31.32 49.77 -20.21
N HIS A 78 -30.29 49.76 -21.07
CA HIS A 78 -29.73 48.54 -21.60
C HIS A 78 -28.64 48.03 -20.69
N LEU A 79 -28.79 46.78 -20.19
CA LEU A 79 -27.79 46.15 -19.33
C LEU A 79 -26.53 45.79 -20.17
N LYS A 80 -25.50 46.65 -20.08
CA LYS A 80 -24.19 46.46 -20.74
C LYS A 80 -23.10 45.95 -19.81
N TRP A 81 -23.47 45.39 -18.66
CA TRP A 81 -22.54 44.92 -17.63
C TRP A 81 -21.52 43.88 -18.16
N GLN A 82 -21.85 43.13 -19.23
CA GLN A 82 -20.95 42.15 -19.84
C GLN A 82 -19.66 42.81 -20.34
N VAL A 83 -19.77 43.96 -21.00
CA VAL A 83 -18.63 44.71 -21.56
C VAL A 83 -17.78 45.30 -20.45
N GLU A 84 -18.42 45.84 -19.42
CA GLU A 84 -17.73 46.40 -18.25
C GLU A 84 -17.00 45.32 -17.47
N PHE A 85 -17.62 44.16 -17.27
CA PHE A 85 -16.99 43.00 -16.59
C PHE A 85 -15.79 42.46 -17.38
N MET A 86 -15.89 42.38 -18.71
CA MET A 86 -14.77 41.94 -19.54
C MET A 86 -13.58 42.89 -19.50
N ASN A 87 -13.83 44.19 -19.40
CA ASN A 87 -12.77 45.18 -19.36
C ASN A 87 -12.20 45.43 -17.96
N TRP A 88 -12.88 44.88 -16.94
CA TRP A 88 -12.37 45.00 -15.56
C TRP A 88 -11.16 44.12 -15.34
N SER A 89 -10.11 44.64 -14.74
CA SER A 89 -8.90 43.92 -14.43
C SER A 89 -8.54 44.05 -12.94
N PHE A 90 -8.21 42.94 -12.31
CA PHE A 90 -7.74 42.90 -10.94
C PHE A 90 -6.27 42.43 -10.93
N LEU A 91 -5.37 43.24 -10.39
CA LEU A 91 -3.92 42.96 -10.36
C LEU A 91 -3.32 42.62 -11.76
N GLY A 92 -3.83 43.29 -12.83
CA GLY A 92 -3.38 43.03 -14.20
C GLY A 92 -3.90 41.71 -14.82
N ILE A 93 -4.85 41.04 -14.15
CA ILE A 93 -5.53 39.83 -14.65
C ILE A 93 -6.98 40.22 -15.00
N GLN A 94 -7.44 39.81 -16.16
CA GLN A 94 -8.83 40.06 -16.59
C GLN A 94 -9.83 39.36 -15.67
N ALA A 95 -10.94 39.98 -15.35
CA ALA A 95 -11.97 39.46 -14.46
C ALA A 95 -12.44 38.03 -14.81
N PRO A 96 -12.69 37.64 -16.07
CA PRO A 96 -13.07 36.27 -16.41
C PRO A 96 -12.05 35.22 -15.95
N VAL A 97 -10.74 35.54 -16.04
CA VAL A 97 -9.68 34.64 -15.61
C VAL A 97 -9.62 34.50 -14.09
N VAL A 98 -9.84 35.61 -13.37
CA VAL A 98 -9.93 35.59 -11.90
C VAL A 98 -11.09 34.68 -11.45
N VAL A 99 -12.26 34.83 -12.07
CA VAL A 99 -13.43 33.98 -11.80
C VAL A 99 -13.16 32.49 -12.12
N MET A 100 -12.52 32.21 -13.25
CA MET A 100 -12.11 30.87 -13.65
C MET A 100 -11.17 30.23 -12.61
N LEU A 101 -10.16 30.96 -12.15
CA LEU A 101 -9.23 30.46 -11.14
C LEU A 101 -9.91 30.27 -9.79
N ALA A 102 -10.84 31.16 -9.42
CA ALA A 102 -11.64 31.01 -8.20
C ALA A 102 -12.49 29.73 -8.26
N PHE A 103 -13.19 29.46 -9.37
CA PHE A 103 -13.92 28.21 -9.54
C PHE A 103 -13.02 26.97 -9.51
N ALA A 104 -11.85 27.02 -10.13
CA ALA A 104 -10.89 25.93 -10.08
C ALA A 104 -10.47 25.60 -8.63
N ILE A 105 -10.19 26.63 -7.83
CA ILE A 105 -9.85 26.48 -6.41
C ILE A 105 -11.03 25.93 -5.61
N LEU A 106 -12.23 26.49 -5.78
CA LEU A 106 -13.44 26.04 -5.06
C LEU A 106 -13.78 24.59 -5.37
N LEU A 107 -13.70 24.18 -6.63
CA LEU A 107 -13.92 22.78 -7.05
C LEU A 107 -12.85 21.86 -6.49
N CYS A 108 -11.59 22.31 -6.46
CA CYS A 108 -10.50 21.55 -5.83
C CYS A 108 -10.76 21.36 -4.34
N LEU A 109 -11.13 22.40 -3.61
CA LEU A 109 -11.42 22.33 -2.17
C LEU A 109 -12.62 21.42 -1.89
N TYR A 110 -13.70 21.56 -2.66
CA TYR A 110 -14.89 20.72 -2.53
C TYR A 110 -14.57 19.25 -2.73
N ARG A 111 -13.92 18.88 -3.84
CA ARG A 111 -13.51 17.50 -4.12
C ARG A 111 -12.51 16.96 -3.11
N SER A 112 -11.57 17.80 -2.68
CA SER A 112 -10.56 17.43 -1.69
C SER A 112 -11.20 17.12 -0.32
N ASN A 113 -12.19 17.88 0.11
CA ASN A 113 -12.93 17.62 1.34
C ASN A 113 -13.74 16.33 1.24
N TRP A 114 -14.40 16.09 0.11
CA TRP A 114 -15.16 14.86 -0.11
C TRP A 114 -14.24 13.63 -0.15
N ALA A 115 -13.12 13.70 -0.87
CA ALA A 115 -12.10 12.64 -0.89
C ALA A 115 -11.49 12.39 0.50
N GLY A 116 -11.33 13.44 1.30
CA GLY A 116 -10.88 13.34 2.69
C GLY A 116 -11.89 12.64 3.61
N SER A 117 -13.17 12.87 3.41
CA SER A 117 -14.26 12.24 4.19
C SER A 117 -14.38 10.75 3.89
N ALA A 118 -14.11 10.30 2.67
CA ALA A 118 -14.08 8.89 2.30
C ALA A 118 -13.00 8.09 3.07
N ARG A 119 -12.00 8.76 3.66
CA ARG A 119 -10.98 8.13 4.53
C ARG A 119 -11.55 7.55 5.82
N LEU A 120 -12.67 8.04 6.28
CA LEU A 120 -13.30 7.59 7.53
C LEU A 120 -14.04 6.27 7.39
N ASN A 121 -14.28 5.80 6.17
CA ASN A 121 -15.01 4.56 5.94
C ASN A 121 -14.04 3.36 5.89
N VAL A 122 -14.08 2.51 6.93
CA VAL A 122 -13.18 1.35 7.12
C VAL A 122 -13.26 0.39 5.93
N SER A 123 -14.45 0.15 5.38
CA SER A 123 -14.64 -0.73 4.22
C SER A 123 -14.00 -0.18 2.94
N GLY A 124 -14.11 1.11 2.69
CA GLY A 124 -13.49 1.74 1.52
C GLY A 124 -11.96 1.74 1.57
N ARG A 125 -11.38 1.82 2.78
CA ARG A 125 -9.94 1.68 2.98
C ARG A 125 -9.48 0.25 2.67
N LYS A 126 -10.19 -0.76 3.15
CA LYS A 126 -9.91 -2.17 2.91
C LYS A 126 -9.88 -2.48 1.42
N ASP A 127 -10.92 -2.09 0.68
CA ASP A 127 -11.00 -2.28 -0.78
C ASP A 127 -9.84 -1.61 -1.53
N LEU A 128 -9.45 -0.41 -1.08
CA LEU A 128 -8.33 0.29 -1.68
C LEU A 128 -7.01 -0.46 -1.43
N TYR A 129 -6.76 -0.91 -0.20
CA TYR A 129 -5.57 -1.69 0.13
C TYR A 129 -5.51 -3.00 -0.64
N GLN A 130 -6.62 -3.71 -0.76
CA GLN A 130 -6.71 -4.94 -1.54
C GLN A 130 -6.38 -4.71 -3.02
N ARG A 131 -6.85 -3.61 -3.62
CA ARG A 131 -6.52 -3.26 -5.01
C ARG A 131 -5.05 -2.89 -5.17
N LEU A 132 -4.48 -2.17 -4.21
CA LEU A 132 -3.08 -1.72 -4.26
C LEU A 132 -2.11 -2.87 -4.00
N SER A 133 -2.43 -3.79 -3.09
CA SER A 133 -1.61 -4.95 -2.77
C SER A 133 -1.47 -5.91 -3.96
N ARG A 134 -2.49 -6.00 -4.84
CA ARG A 134 -2.43 -6.85 -6.05
C ARG A 134 -1.27 -6.50 -7.01
N SER A 135 -0.72 -5.31 -6.91
CA SER A 135 0.39 -4.89 -7.77
C SER A 135 1.77 -5.36 -7.28
N ASN A 136 1.86 -5.85 -6.04
CA ASN A 136 3.10 -6.32 -5.43
C ASN A 136 2.84 -7.59 -4.62
N GLY A 137 3.45 -8.71 -5.02
CA GLY A 137 3.25 -10.02 -4.37
C GLY A 137 3.57 -10.02 -2.87
N VAL A 138 4.59 -9.27 -2.43
CA VAL A 138 4.92 -9.12 -1.01
C VAL A 138 3.77 -8.45 -0.25
N GLU A 139 3.26 -7.34 -0.77
CA GLU A 139 2.16 -6.62 -0.14
C GLU A 139 0.85 -7.41 -0.16
N GLN A 140 0.61 -8.16 -1.23
CA GLN A 140 -0.55 -9.04 -1.35
C GLN A 140 -0.54 -10.12 -0.27
N LEU A 141 0.61 -10.77 -0.08
CA LEU A 141 0.77 -11.82 0.92
C LEU A 141 0.65 -11.25 2.34
N LEU A 142 1.28 -10.10 2.61
CA LEU A 142 1.17 -9.44 3.91
C LEU A 142 -0.28 -8.99 4.20
N PHE A 143 -0.99 -8.52 3.19
CA PHE A 143 -2.41 -8.15 3.33
C PHE A 143 -3.26 -9.38 3.67
N GLN A 144 -2.98 -10.53 3.01
CA GLN A 144 -3.67 -11.78 3.29
C GLN A 144 -3.40 -12.26 4.72
N CYS A 145 -2.14 -12.26 5.17
CA CYS A 145 -1.79 -12.59 6.56
C CYS A 145 -2.61 -11.78 7.58
N MET A 146 -2.78 -10.49 7.33
CA MET A 146 -3.51 -9.63 8.26
C MET A 146 -5.02 -9.83 8.22
N GLU A 147 -5.58 -10.08 7.04
CA GLU A 147 -7.02 -10.23 6.85
C GLU A 147 -7.53 -11.57 7.38
N GLU A 148 -6.80 -12.64 7.10
CA GLU A 148 -7.14 -14.02 7.47
C GLU A 148 -6.57 -14.41 8.84
N GLY A 149 -5.70 -13.57 9.42
CA GLY A 149 -5.04 -13.87 10.69
C GLY A 149 -3.99 -14.96 10.59
N GLU A 150 -3.50 -15.23 9.37
CA GLU A 150 -2.51 -16.25 9.12
C GLU A 150 -1.11 -15.79 9.51
N LEU A 151 -0.25 -16.77 9.83
CA LEU A 151 1.14 -16.48 10.17
C LEU A 151 1.97 -16.32 8.91
N ALA A 152 2.91 -15.37 8.95
CA ALA A 152 3.92 -15.22 7.92
C ALA A 152 5.17 -16.01 8.26
N TRP A 153 5.71 -16.73 7.29
CA TRP A 153 7.03 -17.35 7.32
C TRP A 153 8.01 -16.47 6.57
N ILE A 154 8.96 -15.90 7.28
CA ILE A 154 9.97 -14.98 6.73
C ILE A 154 11.34 -15.62 6.84
N THR A 155 12.00 -15.87 5.71
CA THR A 155 13.39 -16.30 5.66
C THR A 155 14.25 -15.10 5.29
N LEU A 156 15.28 -14.84 6.09
CA LEU A 156 16.25 -13.77 5.83
C LEU A 156 17.44 -14.29 5.04
N LYS A 157 18.12 -13.38 4.35
CA LYS A 157 19.41 -13.65 3.66
C LYS A 157 20.49 -14.19 4.61
N SER A 158 20.38 -13.89 5.89
CA SER A 158 21.22 -14.45 6.95
C SER A 158 20.87 -15.89 7.33
N ARG A 159 19.90 -16.52 6.64
CA ARG A 159 19.33 -17.85 6.93
C ARG A 159 18.51 -17.91 8.23
N ARG A 160 18.30 -16.78 8.91
CA ARG A 160 17.37 -16.72 10.04
C ARG A 160 15.93 -16.78 9.53
N ILE A 161 15.12 -17.49 10.29
CA ILE A 161 13.70 -17.66 9.99
C ILE A 161 12.90 -17.09 11.16
N TYR A 162 11.87 -16.34 10.81
CA TYR A 162 10.85 -15.87 11.75
C TYR A 162 9.49 -16.28 11.25
N ILE A 163 8.70 -16.87 12.14
CA ILE A 163 7.30 -17.20 11.91
C ILE A 163 6.49 -16.43 12.92
N GLY A 164 5.49 -15.70 12.48
CA GLY A 164 4.71 -14.88 13.39
C GLY A 164 3.59 -14.11 12.71
N MET A 165 2.89 -13.33 13.54
CA MET A 165 1.78 -12.48 13.11
C MET A 165 2.30 -11.15 12.57
N VAL A 166 1.83 -10.76 11.39
CA VAL A 166 2.17 -9.47 10.78
C VAL A 166 1.32 -8.37 11.41
N HIS A 167 1.99 -7.33 11.90
CA HIS A 167 1.32 -6.15 12.45
C HIS A 167 1.27 -5.00 11.43
N ALA A 168 0.07 -4.48 11.21
CA ALA A 168 -0.29 -3.59 10.09
C ALA A 168 0.06 -2.11 10.28
N SER A 169 1.12 -1.73 10.97
CA SER A 169 1.32 -0.31 11.29
C SER A 169 1.70 0.62 10.13
N THR A 170 2.08 0.10 8.94
CA THR A 170 2.82 0.95 7.98
C THR A 170 2.35 0.93 6.52
N PHE A 171 1.32 0.15 6.16
CA PHE A 171 0.85 0.08 4.75
C PHE A 171 0.29 1.39 4.21
N GLU A 172 -0.08 2.33 5.09
CA GLU A 172 -0.73 3.58 4.68
C GLU A 172 0.23 4.62 4.07
N TYR A 173 1.52 4.51 4.35
CA TYR A 173 2.38 5.68 4.19
C TYR A 173 3.50 5.54 3.17
N GLU A 174 3.98 4.34 2.85
CA GLU A 174 5.14 4.16 1.97
C GLU A 174 5.14 2.78 1.30
N SER A 175 5.94 2.60 0.22
CA SER A 175 6.29 1.24 -0.23
C SER A 175 6.85 0.49 0.96
N THR A 176 6.42 -0.76 1.15
CA THR A 176 6.76 -1.57 2.31
C THR A 176 8.28 -1.77 2.38
N LYS A 177 8.97 -0.91 3.14
CA LYS A 177 10.42 -1.01 3.37
C LYS A 177 10.76 -1.93 4.54
N ASN A 178 9.83 -2.07 5.47
CA ASN A 178 9.98 -2.93 6.64
C ASN A 178 8.66 -3.65 6.96
N ILE A 179 8.80 -4.78 7.62
CA ILE A 179 7.69 -5.59 8.13
C ILE A 179 7.81 -5.62 9.65
N VAL A 180 6.71 -5.32 10.33
CA VAL A 180 6.61 -5.49 11.78
C VAL A 180 5.96 -6.83 12.06
N LEU A 181 6.69 -7.72 12.72
CA LEU A 181 6.26 -9.08 13.02
C LEU A 181 6.25 -9.30 14.53
N ILE A 182 5.17 -9.88 15.05
CA ILE A 182 5.13 -10.46 16.40
C ILE A 182 5.55 -11.91 16.26
N PRO A 183 6.76 -12.30 16.75
CA PRO A 183 7.29 -13.62 16.53
C PRO A 183 6.54 -14.67 17.36
N MET A 184 6.18 -15.78 16.75
CA MET A 184 5.69 -16.98 17.41
C MET A 184 6.77 -18.05 17.51
N LEU A 185 7.56 -18.18 16.45
CA LEU A 185 8.73 -19.06 16.37
C LEU A 185 9.89 -18.32 15.73
N SER A 186 11.10 -18.63 16.15
CA SER A 186 12.31 -18.22 15.41
C SER A 186 13.36 -19.32 15.45
N GLY A 187 14.19 -19.31 14.39
CA GLY A 187 15.24 -20.28 14.22
C GLY A 187 16.14 -19.94 13.04
N TYR A 188 16.79 -20.94 12.53
CA TYR A 188 17.64 -20.83 11.35
C TYR A 188 17.47 -22.04 10.42
N ARG A 189 17.80 -21.84 9.17
CA ARG A 189 17.85 -22.91 8.18
C ARG A 189 19.24 -23.56 8.25
N ASP A 190 19.25 -24.83 8.61
CA ASP A 190 20.50 -25.61 8.63
C ASP A 190 21.16 -25.63 7.24
N SER A 191 22.48 -25.46 7.21
CA SER A 191 23.23 -25.33 5.96
C SER A 191 23.33 -26.60 5.15
N LYS A 192 23.23 -27.75 5.80
CA LYS A 192 23.39 -29.08 5.16
C LYS A 192 22.04 -29.71 4.81
N THR A 193 21.10 -29.67 5.75
CA THR A 193 19.80 -30.33 5.61
C THR A 193 18.71 -29.39 5.07
N LEU A 194 18.95 -28.09 5.07
CA LEU A 194 17.99 -27.03 4.73
C LEU A 194 16.72 -27.07 5.59
N LYS A 195 16.68 -27.88 6.64
CA LYS A 195 15.55 -27.96 7.57
C LYS A 195 15.55 -26.76 8.55
N LEU A 196 14.38 -26.43 9.04
CA LEU A 196 14.22 -25.41 10.09
C LEU A 196 14.71 -26.00 11.43
N ALA A 197 15.72 -25.36 12.01
CA ALA A 197 16.13 -25.59 13.40
C ALA A 197 15.52 -24.47 14.27
N VAL A 198 14.54 -24.82 15.10
CA VAL A 198 13.85 -23.87 15.99
C VAL A 198 14.77 -23.55 17.18
N GLU A 199 15.09 -22.27 17.37
CA GLU A 199 15.86 -21.81 18.56
C GLU A 199 14.92 -21.34 19.67
N HIS A 200 13.89 -20.56 19.31
CA HIS A 200 12.98 -19.94 20.29
C HIS A 200 11.54 -20.20 19.92
N ASN A 201 10.78 -20.70 20.87
CA ASN A 201 9.35 -20.85 20.81
C ASN A 201 8.67 -19.77 21.68
N TYR A 202 8.38 -18.62 21.07
CA TYR A 202 7.72 -17.50 21.75
C TYR A 202 6.26 -17.82 22.09
N SER A 203 5.59 -18.60 21.26
CA SER A 203 4.19 -18.98 21.46
C SER A 203 4.02 -19.71 22.80
N LYS A 204 4.91 -20.67 23.08
CA LYS A 204 4.92 -21.39 24.35
C LYS A 204 5.20 -20.45 25.51
N TRP A 205 6.19 -19.56 25.36
CA TRP A 205 6.57 -18.60 26.39
C TRP A 205 5.46 -17.58 26.68
N TYR A 206 4.72 -17.11 25.64
CA TYR A 206 3.56 -16.24 25.82
C TYR A 206 2.45 -16.93 26.61
N ALA A 207 2.18 -18.21 26.31
CA ALA A 207 1.16 -18.98 27.00
C ALA A 207 1.53 -19.19 28.49
N GLU A 208 2.79 -19.52 28.79
CA GLU A 208 3.27 -19.73 30.17
C GLU A 208 3.23 -18.46 31.03
N HIS A 209 3.37 -17.29 30.41
CA HIS A 209 3.41 -16.01 31.11
C HIS A 209 2.11 -15.18 30.94
N ASN A 210 1.06 -15.77 30.36
CA ASN A 210 -0.22 -15.11 30.09
C ASN A 210 -0.05 -13.78 29.30
N ILE A 211 0.88 -13.75 28.33
CA ILE A 211 1.14 -12.60 27.49
C ILE A 211 0.20 -12.64 26.29
N THR A 212 -0.66 -11.65 26.20
CA THR A 212 -1.60 -11.43 25.09
C THR A 212 -1.29 -10.11 24.38
N LEU A 213 -2.09 -9.73 23.38
CA LEU A 213 -1.95 -8.43 22.73
C LEU A 213 -2.30 -7.26 23.66
N ASP A 214 -3.13 -7.49 24.67
CA ASP A 214 -3.66 -6.48 25.59
C ASP A 214 -3.17 -6.65 27.04
N SER A 215 -2.20 -7.55 27.30
CA SER A 215 -1.70 -7.79 28.64
C SER A 215 -0.84 -6.65 29.17
N SER A 216 -0.86 -6.42 30.48
CA SER A 216 -0.04 -5.43 31.19
C SER A 216 0.72 -6.14 32.32
N PRO A 217 1.98 -5.80 32.62
CA PRO A 217 2.79 -4.70 32.08
C PRO A 217 3.52 -4.99 30.75
N LYS A 218 3.54 -6.22 30.28
CA LYS A 218 4.14 -6.60 29.00
C LYS A 218 3.11 -7.25 28.11
N ASP A 219 2.97 -6.73 26.90
CA ASP A 219 2.14 -7.25 25.84
C ASP A 219 2.97 -7.95 24.76
N ALA A 220 2.32 -8.71 23.87
CA ALA A 220 3.01 -9.38 22.76
C ALA A 220 3.64 -8.37 21.78
N MET A 221 3.12 -7.14 21.72
CA MET A 221 3.68 -6.04 20.93
C MET A 221 5.05 -5.57 21.41
N SER A 222 5.36 -5.77 22.69
CA SER A 222 6.68 -5.46 23.26
C SER A 222 7.79 -6.34 22.65
N PHE A 223 7.45 -7.50 22.10
CA PHE A 223 8.37 -8.45 21.46
C PHE A 223 8.45 -8.31 19.95
N ARG A 224 7.73 -7.33 19.37
CA ARG A 224 7.72 -7.11 17.93
C ARG A 224 9.11 -6.97 17.34
N LYS A 225 9.32 -7.55 16.18
CA LYS A 225 10.54 -7.43 15.40
C LYS A 225 10.27 -6.62 14.13
N VAL A 226 11.15 -5.67 13.85
CA VAL A 226 11.13 -4.91 12.61
C VAL A 226 12.14 -5.54 11.66
N ILE A 227 11.66 -6.03 10.52
CA ILE A 227 12.45 -6.72 9.51
C ILE A 227 12.45 -5.86 8.25
N MET A 228 13.64 -5.51 7.75
CA MET A 228 13.77 -4.77 6.50
C MET A 228 13.50 -5.70 5.32
N VAL A 229 12.70 -5.24 4.35
CA VAL A 229 12.29 -6.06 3.19
C VAL A 229 13.49 -6.44 2.32
N ASP A 230 14.50 -5.59 2.24
CA ASP A 230 15.75 -5.87 1.52
C ASP A 230 16.57 -7.03 2.11
N GLN A 231 16.35 -7.38 3.39
CA GLN A 231 16.97 -8.50 4.06
C GLN A 231 16.20 -9.82 3.89
N ILE A 232 15.00 -9.77 3.32
CA ILE A 232 14.17 -10.94 3.11
C ILE A 232 14.62 -11.68 1.87
N GLU A 233 14.83 -12.97 1.99
CA GLU A 233 15.11 -13.91 0.90
C GLU A 233 13.80 -14.50 0.37
N SER A 234 12.91 -14.93 1.27
CA SER A 234 11.60 -15.48 0.92
C SER A 234 10.55 -15.16 1.97
N LEU A 235 9.31 -15.01 1.51
CA LEU A 235 8.13 -14.76 2.31
C LEU A 235 7.01 -15.67 1.84
N SER A 236 6.37 -16.39 2.78
CA SER A 236 5.23 -17.26 2.51
C SER A 236 4.22 -17.23 3.66
N LEU A 237 3.02 -17.71 3.41
CA LEU A 237 2.06 -18.03 4.46
C LEU A 237 2.53 -19.27 5.22
N PHE A 238 2.24 -19.32 6.50
CA PHE A 238 2.52 -20.47 7.34
C PHE A 238 1.23 -20.98 7.98
N ASP A 239 0.81 -22.14 7.52
CA ASP A 239 -0.24 -22.93 8.15
C ASP A 239 0.39 -24.12 8.90
N PRO A 240 0.23 -24.22 10.22
CA PRO A 240 0.79 -25.30 11.02
C PRO A 240 0.34 -26.70 10.55
N ALA A 241 -0.90 -26.82 10.08
CA ALA A 241 -1.45 -28.09 9.60
C ALA A 241 -0.76 -28.55 8.32
N SER A 242 -0.63 -27.65 7.35
CA SER A 242 0.07 -27.92 6.08
C SER A 242 1.56 -28.16 6.29
N ALA A 243 2.21 -27.44 7.19
CA ALA A 243 3.62 -27.63 7.50
C ALA A 243 3.89 -29.01 8.08
N THR A 244 3.02 -29.53 8.94
CA THR A 244 3.10 -30.89 9.50
C THR A 244 2.89 -31.94 8.40
N ALA A 245 1.90 -31.76 7.54
CA ALA A 245 1.61 -32.68 6.43
C ALA A 245 2.78 -32.75 5.42
N LEU A 246 3.37 -31.59 5.07
CA LEU A 246 4.53 -31.53 4.18
C LEU A 246 5.80 -32.14 4.80
N SER A 247 5.97 -32.04 6.11
CA SER A 247 7.10 -32.70 6.81
C SER A 247 6.95 -34.20 6.94
N MET A 248 5.71 -34.74 7.00
CA MET A 248 5.42 -36.15 7.03
C MET A 248 5.53 -36.85 5.65
N GLY A 249 5.56 -36.07 4.57
CA GLY A 249 5.65 -36.58 3.20
C GLY A 249 7.03 -37.04 2.73
N HIS A 250 8.03 -37.12 3.60
CA HIS A 250 9.28 -37.82 3.31
C HIS A 250 9.29 -39.19 4.04
N PRO A 251 8.88 -40.26 3.40
CA PRO A 251 9.13 -41.60 3.95
C PRO A 251 10.62 -41.80 4.08
N GLN A 252 11.01 -42.35 5.21
CA GLN A 252 12.31 -42.91 5.48
C GLN A 252 12.58 -44.09 4.48
N GLU A 253 13.03 -43.80 3.28
CA GLU A 253 13.43 -44.80 2.28
C GLU A 253 14.94 -44.92 2.11
N VAL A 254 15.75 -44.28 2.92
CA VAL A 254 17.23 -44.35 2.80
C VAL A 254 17.90 -45.17 3.91
N GLU A 255 17.17 -45.72 4.88
CA GLU A 255 17.80 -46.48 5.98
C GLU A 255 17.68 -47.99 5.86
N LYS A 256 17.22 -48.56 4.72
CA LYS A 256 17.13 -50.00 4.47
C LYS A 256 18.14 -50.58 3.50
N SER A 257 19.15 -49.84 3.03
CA SER A 257 20.15 -50.36 2.10
C SER A 257 21.56 -50.53 2.68
N GLN A 258 21.73 -50.43 4.01
CA GLN A 258 23.04 -50.69 4.66
C GLN A 258 22.99 -51.75 5.78
N GLY A 259 22.09 -52.70 5.72
CA GLY A 259 21.93 -53.72 6.77
C GLY A 259 21.76 -55.12 6.26
N THR A 260 22.46 -55.53 5.17
CA THR A 260 22.47 -56.93 4.80
C THR A 260 23.72 -57.27 3.96
N GLU A 261 24.87 -57.17 4.59
CA GLU A 261 26.08 -57.81 4.07
C GLU A 261 27.02 -58.05 5.24
N ASN A 262 26.64 -58.97 6.11
CA ASN A 262 27.57 -59.73 6.98
C ASN A 262 26.86 -60.96 7.47
N GLY A 263 27.26 -62.08 6.94
CA GLY A 263 26.90 -63.38 7.46
C GLY A 263 26.76 -64.40 6.37
N ASP A 264 27.85 -64.89 5.87
CA ASP A 264 28.00 -66.35 5.81
C ASP A 264 29.43 -66.67 5.39
N SER A 265 30.18 -67.29 6.32
CA SER A 265 31.32 -68.16 6.04
C SER A 265 30.92 -69.55 6.42
N PRO A 266 31.11 -70.53 5.59
CA PRO A 266 31.43 -71.88 6.11
C PRO A 266 32.82 -72.34 5.74
N ASP A 267 33.46 -72.80 6.77
CA ASP A 267 34.49 -73.84 6.84
C ASP A 267 34.69 -74.74 5.62
N ALA A 268 35.93 -75.06 5.37
CA ALA A 268 36.46 -76.40 5.22
C ALA A 268 37.88 -76.32 4.65
N GLU A 269 38.80 -76.69 5.44
CA GLU A 269 39.42 -77.99 5.52
C GLU A 269 40.66 -78.17 4.62
N SER A 270 41.74 -78.22 5.34
CA SER A 270 42.84 -79.17 5.34
C SER A 270 43.66 -79.41 4.08
N ARG A 271 44.91 -79.47 4.34
CA ARG A 271 45.95 -80.44 4.02
C ARG A 271 47.21 -79.89 3.40
N ASP A 272 48.17 -80.18 4.23
CA ASP A 272 49.44 -80.87 3.97
C ASP A 272 50.60 -80.16 3.30
N THR A 273 51.56 -79.98 4.17
CA THR A 273 53.02 -80.03 4.05
C THR A 273 53.57 -80.96 2.95
N PRO A 274 54.90 -81.10 2.65
CA PRO A 274 56.06 -80.27 2.96
C PRO A 274 57.02 -80.14 1.73
N ASP A 275 57.93 -79.24 1.73
CA ASP A 275 59.40 -79.42 1.65
C ASP A 275 60.10 -78.07 1.66
#